data_5e6b01cbc3ce7fc13cd6cae7b826a6b5
#
_entry.id   5e6b01cbc3ce7fc13cd6cae7b826a6b5
#
_cell.length_a   1.000
_cell.length_b   1.000
_cell.length_c   1.000
_cell.angle_alpha   90.00
_cell.angle_beta   90.00
_cell.angle_gamma   90.00
#
_symmetry.space_group_name_H-M   'P 1'
#
loop_
_entity.id
_entity.type
_entity.pdbx_description
1 polymer ?
#
loop_
_entity_poly.entity_id
_entity_poly.type
_entity_poly.pdbx_seq_one_letter_code
_entity_poly.pdbx_strand_id
1 'polypeptide(L)'
;MLPVGRPDSVLASLRYAFHFDAGRYARYLREYAEKRGVRRIEGRVAEVRLRPADGFIASLALQGGRAVEGELFVDCSGFRSLLLGQTLDVGFECWNHWLPCDRAVAVSSDSSGPLLPFTRSTADSAGWRWRIPLQHRTGHGHVYCSEFMTDEDAVARLMGRSLSRSPAQGATKRTAERRADTALRTGVLS
;
A
#
# COMPACT_ATOMS: atom_id res chain seq x y z
N MET A 1 25.93 -8.57 -10.95
CA MET A 1 26.45 -7.98 -12.19
C MET A 1 25.44 -8.30 -13.30
N LEU A 2 24.76 -7.31 -13.87
CA LEU A 2 23.85 -7.53 -14.99
C LEU A 2 24.68 -7.85 -16.23
N PRO A 3 24.25 -8.79 -17.08
CA PRO A 3 24.96 -9.08 -18.32
C PRO A 3 24.83 -7.88 -19.26
N VAL A 4 25.86 -7.04 -19.23
CA VAL A 4 25.99 -5.94 -20.19
C VAL A 4 26.53 -6.52 -21.48
N GLY A 5 25.79 -6.41 -22.59
CA GLY A 5 26.39 -6.57 -23.91
C GLY A 5 25.81 -7.63 -24.84
N ARG A 6 24.61 -8.19 -24.59
CA ARG A 6 23.91 -8.99 -25.62
C ARG A 6 22.47 -8.48 -25.79
N PRO A 7 22.25 -7.54 -26.75
CA PRO A 7 20.91 -6.96 -26.96
C PRO A 7 19.83 -7.98 -27.33
N ASP A 8 20.25 -9.12 -27.92
CA ASP A 8 19.33 -10.18 -28.36
C ASP A 8 19.01 -11.22 -27.27
N SER A 9 19.56 -11.07 -26.09
CA SER A 9 19.25 -11.96 -24.95
C SER A 9 17.98 -11.52 -24.25
N VAL A 10 17.10 -12.48 -23.89
CA VAL A 10 15.97 -12.25 -23.00
C VAL A 10 16.39 -11.61 -21.66
N LEU A 11 17.66 -11.79 -21.28
CA LEU A 11 18.24 -11.16 -20.08
C LEU A 11 18.49 -9.66 -20.27
N ALA A 12 18.57 -9.14 -21.49
CA ALA A 12 18.74 -7.72 -21.76
C ALA A 12 17.50 -6.90 -21.38
N SER A 13 16.33 -7.52 -21.33
CA SER A 13 15.07 -6.91 -20.94
C SER A 13 14.76 -7.04 -19.44
N LEU A 14 15.61 -7.73 -18.66
CA LEU A 14 15.40 -7.88 -17.23
C LEU A 14 15.46 -6.54 -16.52
N ARG A 15 14.41 -6.26 -15.74
CA ARG A 15 14.37 -5.14 -14.80
C ARG A 15 14.60 -5.68 -13.40
N TYR A 16 15.24 -4.89 -12.56
CA TYR A 16 15.42 -5.25 -11.15
C TYR A 16 14.83 -4.19 -10.24
N ALA A 17 14.43 -4.62 -9.06
CA ALA A 17 14.00 -3.78 -7.97
C ALA A 17 14.55 -4.35 -6.66
N PHE A 18 14.50 -3.55 -5.61
CA PHE A 18 14.94 -3.99 -4.31
C PHE A 18 13.78 -4.61 -3.50
N HIS A 19 14.05 -5.72 -2.84
CA HIS A 19 13.21 -6.19 -1.75
C HIS A 19 13.63 -5.49 -0.46
N PHE A 20 12.73 -4.74 0.14
CA PHE A 20 13.01 -4.04 1.39
C PHE A 20 11.80 -4.09 2.34
N ASP A 21 12.07 -3.94 3.62
CA ASP A 21 11.02 -3.81 4.62
C ASP A 21 10.48 -2.38 4.61
N ALA A 22 9.22 -2.23 4.21
CA ALA A 22 8.57 -0.93 4.08
C ALA A 22 8.53 -0.17 5.43
N GLY A 23 8.38 -0.88 6.56
CA GLY A 23 8.36 -0.24 7.88
C GLY A 23 9.73 0.31 8.27
N ARG A 24 10.81 -0.42 7.98
CA ARG A 24 12.18 0.06 8.21
C ARG A 24 12.52 1.23 7.30
N TYR A 25 12.12 1.14 6.03
CA TYR A 25 12.34 2.20 5.07
C TYR A 25 11.56 3.47 5.42
N ALA A 26 10.31 3.36 5.83
CA ALA A 26 9.51 4.50 6.28
C ALA A 26 10.15 5.20 7.50
N ARG A 27 10.71 4.42 8.44
CA ARG A 27 11.43 4.97 9.59
C ARG A 27 12.68 5.74 9.16
N TYR A 28 13.47 5.16 8.28
CA TYR A 28 14.64 5.82 7.71
C TYR A 28 14.27 7.12 6.99
N LEU A 29 13.25 7.10 6.13
CA LEU A 29 12.80 8.28 5.40
C LEU A 29 12.29 9.38 6.33
N ARG A 30 11.60 9.01 7.42
CA ARG A 30 11.16 9.97 8.42
C ARG A 30 12.35 10.68 9.06
N GLU A 31 13.32 9.94 9.58
CA GLU A 31 14.52 10.52 10.18
C GLU A 31 15.29 11.39 9.18
N TYR A 32 15.38 10.96 7.94
CA TYR A 32 16.01 11.69 6.86
C TYR A 32 15.31 13.02 6.56
N ALA A 33 13.98 13.02 6.54
CA ALA A 33 13.17 14.20 6.27
C ALA A 33 13.22 15.20 7.45
N GLU A 34 13.06 14.70 8.68
CA GLU A 34 13.12 15.53 9.89
C GLU A 34 14.47 16.26 10.04
N LYS A 35 15.60 15.60 9.72
CA LYS A 35 16.93 16.21 9.67
C LYS A 35 17.06 17.33 8.62
N ARG A 36 16.14 17.39 7.66
CA ARG A 36 16.09 18.42 6.60
C ARG A 36 15.02 19.48 6.82
N GLY A 37 14.49 19.57 8.03
CA GLY A 37 13.56 20.60 8.42
C GLY A 37 12.09 20.24 8.23
N VAL A 38 11.76 19.02 7.78
CA VAL A 38 10.36 18.57 7.76
C VAL A 38 9.86 18.45 9.20
N ARG A 39 8.81 19.19 9.51
CA ARG A 39 8.19 19.16 10.83
C ARG A 39 7.10 18.08 10.88
N ARG A 40 7.33 17.06 11.69
CA ARG A 40 6.33 16.04 11.97
C ARG A 40 5.37 16.49 13.06
N ILE A 41 4.09 16.27 12.83
CA ILE A 41 3.03 16.56 13.78
C ILE A 41 2.25 15.27 14.03
N GLU A 42 2.33 14.76 15.24
CA GLU A 42 1.49 13.64 15.67
C GLU A 42 0.10 14.14 16.03
N GLY A 43 -0.90 13.43 15.56
CA GLY A 43 -2.29 13.73 15.86
C GLY A 43 -3.24 13.00 14.93
N ARG A 44 -4.48 12.92 15.34
CA ARG A 44 -5.58 12.43 14.52
C ARG A 44 -6.36 13.61 14.00
N VAL A 45 -6.56 13.69 12.69
CA VAL A 45 -7.43 14.69 12.07
C VAL A 45 -8.86 14.46 12.55
N ALA A 46 -9.45 15.46 13.18
CA ALA A 46 -10.83 15.48 13.64
C ALA A 46 -11.76 16.16 12.65
N GLU A 47 -11.26 17.23 11.98
CA GLU A 47 -12.01 18.03 11.05
C GLU A 47 -11.09 18.56 9.94
N VAL A 48 -11.60 18.66 8.74
CA VAL A 48 -10.96 19.36 7.61
C VAL A 48 -11.75 20.63 7.35
N ARG A 49 -11.11 21.80 7.46
CA ARG A 49 -11.75 23.09 7.29
C ARG A 49 -11.53 23.62 5.88
N LEU A 50 -12.60 24.00 5.22
CA LEU A 50 -12.57 24.57 3.89
C LEU A 50 -12.65 26.10 3.94
N ARG A 51 -12.06 26.77 2.96
CA ARG A 51 -12.23 28.21 2.75
C ARG A 51 -13.62 28.48 2.17
N PRO A 52 -14.41 29.36 2.76
CA PRO A 52 -15.77 29.64 2.25
C PRO A 52 -15.79 30.24 0.83
N ALA A 53 -14.73 30.94 0.47
CA ALA A 53 -14.66 31.68 -0.81
C ALA A 53 -14.49 30.77 -2.04
N ASP A 54 -13.77 29.65 -1.90
CA ASP A 54 -13.37 28.84 -3.04
C ASP A 54 -13.47 27.31 -2.79
N GLY A 55 -13.78 26.90 -1.58
CA GLY A 55 -13.92 25.49 -1.21
C GLY A 55 -12.60 24.72 -1.08
N PHE A 56 -11.46 25.40 -1.19
CA PHE A 56 -10.17 24.74 -0.94
C PHE A 56 -9.95 24.45 0.55
N ILE A 57 -9.11 23.48 0.85
CA ILE A 57 -8.75 23.16 2.23
C ILE A 57 -7.92 24.30 2.80
N ALA A 58 -8.38 24.86 3.95
CA ALA A 58 -7.69 25.89 4.69
C ALA A 58 -6.77 25.28 5.75
N SER A 59 -7.28 24.29 6.49
CA SER A 59 -6.55 23.69 7.59
C SER A 59 -7.08 22.32 7.99
N LEU A 60 -6.25 21.56 8.70
CA LEU A 60 -6.60 20.29 9.34
C LEU A 60 -6.66 20.53 10.85
N ALA A 61 -7.84 20.39 11.45
CA ALA A 61 -7.99 20.42 12.90
C ALA A 61 -7.71 19.04 13.49
N LEU A 62 -6.75 18.96 14.40
CA LEU A 62 -6.38 17.74 15.09
C LEU A 62 -7.19 17.58 16.38
N GLN A 63 -7.38 16.33 16.81
CA GLN A 63 -7.89 16.06 18.17
C GLN A 63 -6.98 16.76 19.19
N GLY A 64 -7.58 17.47 20.13
CA GLY A 64 -6.84 18.32 21.08
C GLY A 64 -6.73 19.78 20.67
N GLY A 65 -7.41 20.20 19.59
CA GLY A 65 -7.63 21.61 19.23
C GLY A 65 -6.54 22.27 18.38
N ARG A 66 -5.42 21.59 18.12
CA ARG A 66 -4.37 22.13 17.25
C ARG A 66 -4.82 22.13 15.79
N ALA A 67 -4.59 23.21 15.06
CA ALA A 67 -4.78 23.29 13.62
C ALA A 67 -3.43 23.25 12.87
N VAL A 68 -3.45 22.65 11.69
CA VAL A 68 -2.35 22.62 10.74
C VAL A 68 -2.82 23.28 9.45
N GLU A 69 -2.23 24.42 9.13
CA GLU A 69 -2.51 25.20 7.94
C GLU A 69 -1.54 24.83 6.83
N GLY A 70 -1.93 25.04 5.57
CA GLY A 70 -1.12 24.81 4.40
C GLY A 70 -1.75 25.35 3.13
N GLU A 71 -0.95 25.54 2.11
CA GLU A 71 -1.38 25.95 0.78
C GLU A 71 -1.62 24.74 -0.14
N LEU A 72 -0.90 23.63 0.13
CA LEU A 72 -1.02 22.36 -0.56
C LEU A 72 -1.16 21.23 0.46
N PHE A 73 -2.08 20.32 0.20
CA PHE A 73 -2.30 19.12 1.00
C PHE A 73 -2.18 17.87 0.14
N VAL A 74 -1.40 16.89 0.62
CA VAL A 74 -1.26 15.58 -0.02
C VAL A 74 -2.00 14.56 0.84
N ASP A 75 -3.04 13.95 0.29
CA ASP A 75 -3.85 12.95 0.99
C ASP A 75 -3.19 11.58 0.97
N CYS A 76 -2.51 11.22 2.05
CA CYS A 76 -1.93 9.90 2.28
C CYS A 76 -2.75 9.07 3.28
N SER A 77 -4.03 9.36 3.47
CA SER A 77 -4.92 8.64 4.39
C SER A 77 -5.35 7.23 3.90
N GLY A 78 -4.81 6.80 2.76
CA GLY A 78 -5.08 5.50 2.15
C GLY A 78 -6.53 5.38 1.67
N PHE A 79 -7.12 4.20 1.83
CA PHE A 79 -8.49 3.93 1.39
C PHE A 79 -9.56 4.80 2.06
N ARG A 80 -9.23 5.48 3.14
CA ARG A 80 -10.15 6.42 3.78
C ARG A 80 -10.38 7.66 2.93
N SER A 81 -9.40 8.05 2.10
CA SER A 81 -9.47 9.24 1.24
C SER A 81 -10.06 10.44 1.98
N LEU A 82 -9.43 10.78 3.11
CA LEU A 82 -10.00 11.73 4.07
C LEU A 82 -10.20 13.11 3.46
N LEU A 83 -9.25 13.58 2.68
CA LEU A 83 -9.30 14.90 2.07
C LEU A 83 -10.05 14.87 0.73
N LEU A 84 -9.64 13.96 -0.17
CA LEU A 84 -10.21 13.92 -1.52
C LEU A 84 -11.63 13.36 -1.53
N GLY A 85 -11.84 12.19 -0.92
CA GLY A 85 -13.14 11.51 -0.99
C GLY A 85 -14.14 12.06 0.03
N GLN A 86 -13.73 12.15 1.32
CA GLN A 86 -14.69 12.50 2.38
C GLN A 86 -14.95 14.00 2.48
N THR A 87 -13.95 14.84 2.23
CA THR A 87 -14.09 16.28 2.41
C THR A 87 -14.40 17.02 1.10
N LEU A 88 -13.66 16.71 0.04
CA LEU A 88 -13.82 17.39 -1.24
C LEU A 88 -14.83 16.70 -2.16
N ASP A 89 -15.40 15.58 -1.71
CA ASP A 89 -16.40 14.79 -2.43
C ASP A 89 -15.97 14.44 -3.87
N VAL A 90 -14.67 14.19 -4.05
CA VAL A 90 -14.15 13.70 -5.32
C VAL A 90 -14.65 12.29 -5.55
N GLY A 91 -15.38 12.08 -6.61
CA GLY A 91 -16.00 10.81 -6.96
C GLY A 91 -14.98 9.67 -7.08
N PHE A 92 -15.47 8.47 -6.88
CA PHE A 92 -14.72 7.23 -7.00
C PHE A 92 -15.20 6.44 -8.22
N GLU A 93 -14.27 6.05 -9.10
CA GLU A 93 -14.58 5.19 -10.24
C GLU A 93 -14.24 3.73 -9.92
N CYS A 94 -15.23 2.86 -9.95
CA CYS A 94 -15.07 1.45 -9.67
C CYS A 94 -14.67 0.69 -10.94
N TRP A 95 -13.51 0.00 -10.90
CA TRP A 95 -12.99 -0.79 -12.01
C TRP A 95 -13.08 -2.31 -11.76
N ASN A 96 -13.96 -2.75 -10.87
CA ASN A 96 -14.09 -4.17 -10.56
C ASN A 96 -14.48 -5.02 -11.77
N HIS A 97 -15.17 -4.43 -12.76
CA HIS A 97 -15.51 -5.11 -14.01
C HIS A 97 -14.28 -5.41 -14.89
N TRP A 98 -13.17 -4.70 -14.72
CA TRP A 98 -11.88 -4.98 -15.36
C TRP A 98 -10.92 -5.73 -14.43
N LEU A 99 -10.97 -5.44 -13.15
CA LEU A 99 -10.03 -5.90 -12.12
C LEU A 99 -10.81 -6.48 -10.94
N PRO A 100 -11.34 -7.71 -11.08
CA PRO A 100 -12.31 -8.26 -10.14
C PRO A 100 -11.75 -8.59 -8.74
N CYS A 101 -10.43 -8.69 -8.59
CA CYS A 101 -9.84 -8.94 -7.27
C CYS A 101 -9.91 -7.68 -6.40
N ASP A 102 -10.81 -7.70 -5.44
CA ASP A 102 -11.15 -6.57 -4.57
C ASP A 102 -10.61 -6.69 -3.14
N ARG A 103 -10.04 -7.85 -2.78
CA ARG A 103 -9.55 -8.13 -1.43
C ARG A 103 -8.14 -8.71 -1.41
N ALA A 104 -7.48 -8.50 -0.27
CA ALA A 104 -6.20 -9.12 0.00
C ALA A 104 -6.03 -9.43 1.49
N VAL A 105 -5.39 -10.56 1.79
CA VAL A 105 -4.88 -10.89 3.11
C VAL A 105 -3.36 -10.99 3.04
N ALA A 106 -2.68 -10.59 4.10
CA ALA A 106 -1.23 -10.66 4.19
C ALA A 106 -0.78 -11.18 5.54
N VAL A 107 0.25 -12.01 5.52
CA VAL A 107 0.90 -12.54 6.73
C VAL A 107 2.42 -12.52 6.54
N SER A 108 3.16 -12.47 7.63
CA SER A 108 4.60 -12.70 7.60
C SER A 108 4.95 -13.99 8.31
N SER A 109 5.99 -14.67 7.83
CA SER A 109 6.64 -15.78 8.51
C SER A 109 8.11 -15.49 8.68
N ASP A 110 8.78 -16.25 9.56
CA ASP A 110 10.22 -16.21 9.62
C ASP A 110 10.84 -16.61 8.29
N SER A 111 12.02 -16.07 8.00
CA SER A 111 12.76 -16.46 6.81
C SER A 111 13.23 -17.88 6.94
N SER A 112 12.87 -18.72 5.98
CA SER A 112 13.29 -20.12 5.90
C SER A 112 13.84 -20.45 4.52
N GLY A 113 14.99 -21.08 4.45
CA GLY A 113 15.66 -21.47 3.21
C GLY A 113 16.45 -20.33 2.56
N PRO A 114 16.91 -20.52 1.32
CA PRO A 114 17.74 -19.55 0.61
C PRO A 114 16.98 -18.25 0.32
N LEU A 115 17.68 -17.13 0.40
CA LEU A 115 17.14 -15.82 0.03
C LEU A 115 17.06 -15.73 -1.51
N LEU A 116 15.84 -15.87 -2.02
CA LEU A 116 15.60 -15.77 -3.45
C LEU A 116 15.50 -14.31 -3.89
N PRO A 117 16.16 -13.90 -4.98
CA PRO A 117 16.20 -12.51 -5.45
C PRO A 117 14.97 -12.12 -6.29
N PHE A 118 13.82 -12.72 -6.03
CA PHE A 118 12.59 -12.42 -6.77
C PHE A 118 11.33 -12.61 -5.92
N THR A 119 10.31 -11.88 -6.25
CA THR A 119 8.94 -12.13 -5.79
C THR A 119 8.36 -13.28 -6.58
N ARG A 120 7.83 -14.28 -5.88
CA ARG A 120 7.05 -15.34 -6.52
C ARG A 120 5.57 -14.98 -6.50
N SER A 121 4.97 -14.90 -7.68
CA SER A 121 3.53 -14.82 -7.85
C SER A 121 3.01 -16.17 -8.33
N THR A 122 1.93 -16.65 -7.74
CA THR A 122 1.31 -17.96 -8.06
C THR A 122 -0.18 -17.75 -8.26
N ALA A 123 -0.72 -18.15 -9.40
CA ALA A 123 -2.16 -18.12 -9.65
C ALA A 123 -2.92 -19.02 -8.68
N ASP A 124 -4.13 -18.61 -8.35
CA ASP A 124 -5.11 -19.37 -7.56
C ASP A 124 -6.49 -19.27 -8.22
N SER A 125 -7.44 -20.10 -7.81
CA SER A 125 -8.78 -20.22 -8.43
C SER A 125 -9.58 -18.92 -8.41
N ALA A 126 -9.37 -18.06 -7.41
CA ALA A 126 -10.09 -16.80 -7.26
C ALA A 126 -9.18 -15.58 -7.20
N GLY A 127 -7.93 -15.73 -7.69
CA GLY A 127 -6.95 -14.65 -7.64
C GLY A 127 -5.52 -15.14 -7.71
N TRP A 128 -4.62 -14.62 -6.87
CA TRP A 128 -3.22 -14.99 -6.89
C TRP A 128 -2.54 -14.71 -5.55
N ARG A 129 -1.45 -15.40 -5.31
CA ARG A 129 -0.66 -15.27 -4.07
C ARG A 129 0.73 -14.77 -4.39
N TRP A 130 1.28 -13.96 -3.47
CA TRP A 130 2.68 -13.54 -3.54
C TRP A 130 3.49 -14.11 -2.39
N ARG A 131 4.79 -14.26 -2.64
CA ARG A 131 5.82 -14.54 -1.65
C ARG A 131 6.99 -13.60 -1.89
N ILE A 132 7.31 -12.77 -0.89
CA ILE A 132 8.37 -11.76 -0.95
C ILE A 132 9.38 -12.09 0.14
N PRO A 133 10.53 -12.68 -0.20
CA PRO A 133 11.58 -12.96 0.78
C PRO A 133 12.31 -11.67 1.15
N LEU A 134 12.45 -11.44 2.46
CA LEU A 134 13.30 -10.41 3.05
C LEU A 134 14.36 -11.09 3.93
N GLN A 135 15.40 -10.36 4.31
CA GLN A 135 16.50 -10.92 5.12
C GLN A 135 16.01 -11.51 6.45
N HIS A 136 15.06 -10.88 7.13
CA HIS A 136 14.60 -11.23 8.47
C HIS A 136 13.21 -11.88 8.52
N ARG A 137 12.46 -11.84 7.42
CA ARG A 137 11.12 -12.43 7.31
C ARG A 137 10.75 -12.70 5.87
N THR A 138 9.71 -13.47 5.64
CA THR A 138 9.08 -13.60 4.33
C THR A 138 7.67 -13.03 4.40
N GLY A 139 7.33 -12.11 3.50
CA GLY A 139 5.97 -11.65 3.32
C GLY A 139 5.19 -12.59 2.40
N HIS A 140 3.99 -12.94 2.80
CA HIS A 140 3.05 -13.73 2.01
C HIS A 140 1.75 -12.96 1.90
N GLY A 141 1.06 -13.13 0.77
CA GLY A 141 -0.28 -12.60 0.66
C GLY A 141 -1.09 -13.28 -0.42
N HIS A 142 -2.39 -13.09 -0.33
CA HIS A 142 -3.37 -13.60 -1.26
C HIS A 142 -4.28 -12.45 -1.67
N VAL A 143 -4.25 -12.11 -2.95
CA VAL A 143 -5.21 -11.21 -3.60
C VAL A 143 -6.30 -12.06 -4.21
N TYR A 144 -7.57 -11.73 -3.94
CA TYR A 144 -8.69 -12.56 -4.39
C TYR A 144 -9.94 -11.72 -4.66
N CYS A 145 -10.85 -12.31 -5.42
CA CYS A 145 -12.17 -11.75 -5.68
C CYS A 145 -13.13 -12.28 -4.61
N SER A 146 -13.80 -11.37 -3.90
CA SER A 146 -14.74 -11.71 -2.83
C SER A 146 -16.01 -12.42 -3.31
N GLU A 147 -16.31 -12.34 -4.61
CA GLU A 147 -17.40 -13.08 -5.23
C GLU A 147 -17.15 -14.60 -5.27
N PHE A 148 -15.87 -15.01 -5.40
CA PHE A 148 -15.47 -16.41 -5.59
C PHE A 148 -14.76 -17.02 -4.39
N MET A 149 -14.41 -16.23 -3.38
CA MET A 149 -13.66 -16.71 -2.20
C MET A 149 -13.99 -15.89 -0.97
N THR A 150 -14.25 -16.56 0.16
CA THR A 150 -14.43 -15.89 1.44
C THR A 150 -13.09 -15.45 2.04
N ASP A 151 -13.14 -14.52 2.99
CA ASP A 151 -11.93 -14.06 3.71
C ASP A 151 -11.31 -15.22 4.50
N GLU A 152 -12.13 -16.11 5.08
CA GLU A 152 -11.73 -17.27 5.84
C GLU A 152 -11.01 -18.29 4.95
N ASP A 153 -11.51 -18.56 3.76
CA ASP A 153 -10.89 -19.46 2.79
C ASP A 153 -9.54 -18.89 2.30
N ALA A 154 -9.49 -17.58 2.04
CA ALA A 154 -8.25 -16.92 1.62
C ALA A 154 -7.18 -17.02 2.70
N VAL A 155 -7.54 -16.79 3.97
CA VAL A 155 -6.64 -16.98 5.12
C VAL A 155 -6.21 -18.43 5.24
N ALA A 156 -7.14 -19.39 5.22
CA ALA A 156 -6.85 -20.81 5.35
C ALA A 156 -5.89 -21.31 4.26
N ARG A 157 -6.11 -20.91 3.01
CA ARG A 157 -5.23 -21.24 1.88
C ARG A 157 -3.84 -20.63 2.03
N LEU A 158 -3.76 -19.41 2.54
CA LEU A 158 -2.49 -18.75 2.80
C LEU A 158 -1.72 -19.42 3.94
N MET A 159 -2.41 -19.73 5.04
CA MET A 159 -1.86 -20.38 6.23
C MET A 159 -1.51 -21.86 5.98
N GLY A 160 -2.34 -22.63 5.30
CA GLY A 160 -2.14 -24.05 5.03
C GLY A 160 -0.87 -24.39 4.25
N ARG A 161 -0.33 -23.43 3.50
CA ARG A 161 0.98 -23.55 2.84
C ARG A 161 2.12 -22.90 3.62
N SER A 162 1.81 -21.99 4.54
CA SER A 162 2.80 -21.28 5.37
C SER A 162 3.18 -22.06 6.62
N LEU A 163 2.23 -22.82 7.18
CA LEU A 163 2.37 -23.48 8.49
C LEU A 163 3.12 -24.80 8.48
N SER A 164 3.59 -25.30 7.34
CA SER A 164 4.46 -26.47 7.37
C SER A 164 5.82 -26.22 8.05
N ARG A 165 6.12 -24.98 8.48
CA ARG A 165 7.43 -24.62 9.07
C ARG A 165 7.49 -23.37 9.97
N SER A 166 6.50 -22.97 10.76
CA SER A 166 6.63 -22.06 11.93
C SER A 166 5.34 -21.31 12.26
N PRO A 167 5.06 -20.95 13.51
CA PRO A 167 3.85 -20.24 13.88
C PRO A 167 3.86 -18.81 13.30
N ALA A 168 2.79 -18.48 12.60
CA ALA A 168 2.59 -17.16 12.00
C ALA A 168 2.29 -16.12 13.09
N GLN A 169 3.04 -15.03 13.11
CA GLN A 169 2.69 -13.85 13.89
C GLN A 169 1.63 -13.04 13.14
N GLY A 170 0.44 -12.96 13.71
CA GLY A 170 -0.65 -12.03 13.38
C GLY A 170 -0.99 -11.84 11.91
N ALA A 171 -2.08 -12.44 11.44
CA ALA A 171 -2.65 -12.13 10.14
C ALA A 171 -3.28 -10.73 10.16
N THR A 172 -2.78 -9.81 9.33
CA THR A 172 -3.37 -8.49 9.16
C THR A 172 -4.31 -8.52 7.97
N LYS A 173 -5.62 -8.42 8.24
CA LYS A 173 -6.65 -8.29 7.22
C LYS A 173 -6.57 -6.88 6.63
N ARG A 174 -6.21 -6.76 5.36
CA ARG A 174 -6.38 -5.54 4.59
C ARG A 174 -7.49 -5.75 3.59
N THR A 175 -8.67 -5.23 3.90
CA THR A 175 -9.74 -5.07 2.92
C THR A 175 -9.38 -3.86 2.07
N ALA A 176 -8.92 -4.11 0.88
CA ALA A 176 -8.67 -3.09 -0.11
C ALA A 176 -9.81 -3.13 -1.11
N GLU A 177 -10.88 -2.39 -0.87
CA GLU A 177 -11.63 -1.89 -2.01
C GLU A 177 -10.64 -1.14 -2.88
N ARG A 178 -10.36 -1.63 -4.08
CA ARG A 178 -9.52 -0.92 -5.03
C ARG A 178 -10.27 0.37 -5.43
N ARG A 179 -9.92 1.45 -4.78
CA ARG A 179 -10.24 2.77 -5.28
C ARG A 179 -9.20 3.08 -6.34
N ALA A 180 -9.63 3.07 -7.60
CA ALA A 180 -8.85 3.65 -8.68
C ALA A 180 -9.12 5.15 -8.62
N ASP A 181 -8.20 5.90 -8.02
CA ASP A 181 -8.24 7.35 -8.06
C ASP A 181 -7.86 7.83 -9.47
N THR A 182 -8.86 8.08 -10.31
CA THR A 182 -8.70 8.93 -11.48
C THR A 182 -9.16 10.35 -11.13
N ALA A 183 -8.72 10.85 -10.01
CA ALA A 183 -8.92 12.24 -9.65
C ALA A 183 -7.61 13.01 -9.77
N LEU A 184 -7.00 13.01 -10.95
CA LEU A 184 -6.16 14.11 -11.38
C LEU A 184 -7.07 15.33 -11.68
N ARG A 185 -7.67 15.91 -10.67
CA ARG A 185 -7.94 17.33 -10.73
C ARG A 185 -6.60 18.00 -10.49
N THR A 186 -5.91 18.28 -11.57
CA THR A 186 -4.88 19.28 -11.65
C THR A 186 -5.44 20.57 -11.04
N GLY A 187 -5.13 20.81 -9.77
CA GLY A 187 -5.08 22.14 -9.25
C GLY A 187 -3.96 22.82 -10.02
N VAL A 188 -4.34 23.62 -11.00
CA VAL A 188 -3.43 24.46 -11.75
C VAL A 188 -2.74 25.36 -10.74
N LEU A 189 -1.44 25.18 -10.61
CA LEU A 189 -0.56 26.16 -9.99
C LEU A 189 -0.62 27.40 -10.90
N SER A 190 -1.24 28.45 -10.44
CA SER A 190 -1.02 29.81 -10.91
C SER A 190 -0.05 30.49 -9.97
#